data_f6aaf86dae6974c7865aaab13edf6fd3
#
_entry.id   f6aaf86dae6974c7865aaab13edf6fd3
#
_cell.length_a   1.000
_cell.length_b   1.000
_cell.length_c   1.000
_cell.angle_alpha   90.00
_cell.angle_beta   90.00
_cell.angle_gamma   90.00
#
_symmetry.space_group_name_H-M   'P 1'
#
loop_
_entity.id
_entity.type
_entity.pdbx_description
1 polymer ?
#
loop_
_entity_poly.entity_id
_entity_poly.type
_entity_poly.pdbx_seq_one_letter_code
_entity_poly.pdbx_strand_id
1 'polypeptide(L)'
;PVGGETVIPDPVEVLSVDTVRFTRFGYGGYEYPSIRLYVRFRDKPDKRNYYRLIIEKQTEFQKGDSVITCSSMYRSELNYTDWLGVVYEDPVFRSTVTNPVIEQLDGTTCRGTFTDDMFDGKDYTVRSSFWPVDSSFKGDSVTTTVHYDIRLMAISEEYYRYLVVIRNFSISLGDAYLDGLVEPTATYTNVEGGFGIVAGCQLAHRRFTMPFGDKEPSWNPFAVYD
;
A
#
# COMPACT_ATOMS: atom_id res chain seq x y z
N PRO A 1 27.60 23.32 -0.20
CA PRO A 1 27.04 22.36 -1.13
C PRO A 1 26.05 21.43 -0.38
N VAL A 2 24.96 21.09 -1.02
CA VAL A 2 23.98 20.11 -0.51
C VAL A 2 24.14 18.88 -1.39
N GLY A 3 24.26 17.69 -0.79
CA GLY A 3 24.44 16.44 -1.52
C GLY A 3 23.81 15.27 -0.78
N GLY A 4 23.45 14.22 -1.53
CA GLY A 4 22.98 12.96 -0.98
C GLY A 4 23.21 11.86 -1.98
N GLU A 5 23.43 10.64 -1.47
CA GLU A 5 23.71 9.47 -2.30
C GLU A 5 22.74 8.34 -1.96
N THR A 6 22.44 7.51 -2.95
CA THR A 6 21.66 6.28 -2.79
C THR A 6 22.05 5.25 -3.82
N VAL A 7 21.86 4.00 -3.50
CA VAL A 7 22.02 2.89 -4.44
C VAL A 7 20.66 2.54 -5.02
N ILE A 8 20.53 2.57 -6.35
CA ILE A 8 19.33 2.09 -7.03
C ILE A 8 19.29 0.57 -6.88
N PRO A 9 18.22 0.00 -6.29
CA PRO A 9 18.13 -1.45 -6.13
C PRO A 9 17.98 -2.17 -7.47
N ASP A 10 18.28 -3.45 -7.48
CA ASP A 10 17.99 -4.30 -8.62
C ASP A 10 16.47 -4.43 -8.85
N PRO A 11 16.02 -4.58 -10.10
CA PRO A 11 14.61 -4.82 -10.38
C PRO A 11 14.15 -6.17 -9.79
N VAL A 12 12.95 -6.16 -9.22
CA VAL A 12 12.28 -7.37 -8.72
C VAL A 12 11.48 -8.05 -9.85
N GLU A 13 11.56 -9.37 -9.93
CA GLU A 13 10.80 -10.17 -10.89
C GLU A 13 9.53 -10.70 -10.21
N VAL A 14 8.34 -10.19 -10.58
CA VAL A 14 7.06 -10.75 -10.16
C VAL A 14 6.70 -11.95 -11.04
N LEU A 15 6.64 -13.13 -10.43
CA LEU A 15 6.38 -14.41 -11.11
C LEU A 15 4.89 -14.64 -11.31
N SER A 16 4.06 -14.40 -10.28
CA SER A 16 2.60 -14.47 -10.39
C SER A 16 1.90 -13.52 -9.41
N VAL A 17 0.65 -13.19 -9.72
CA VAL A 17 -0.29 -12.50 -8.84
C VAL A 17 -1.60 -13.27 -8.87
N ASP A 18 -1.98 -13.85 -7.73
CA ASP A 18 -3.18 -14.65 -7.58
C ASP A 18 -4.11 -14.02 -6.53
N THR A 19 -5.41 -14.20 -6.70
CA THR A 19 -6.42 -13.63 -5.80
C THR A 19 -7.45 -14.66 -5.39
N VAL A 20 -7.90 -14.57 -4.12
CA VAL A 20 -8.98 -15.38 -3.58
C VAL A 20 -9.99 -14.50 -2.87
N ARG A 21 -11.27 -14.66 -3.21
CA ARG A 21 -12.37 -14.01 -2.48
C ARG A 21 -12.65 -14.76 -1.19
N PHE A 22 -12.85 -14.02 -0.09
CA PHE A 22 -13.22 -14.59 1.20
C PHE A 22 -14.03 -13.59 2.01
N THR A 23 -14.66 -14.06 3.08
CA THR A 23 -15.36 -13.20 4.04
C THR A 23 -14.48 -12.98 5.25
N ARG A 24 -14.28 -11.72 5.62
CA ARG A 24 -13.61 -11.32 6.85
C ARG A 24 -14.65 -10.97 7.89
N PHE A 25 -14.40 -11.38 9.13
CA PHE A 25 -15.18 -10.93 10.28
C PHE A 25 -14.51 -9.73 10.93
N GLY A 26 -15.25 -8.64 11.03
CA GLY A 26 -14.79 -7.41 11.69
C GLY A 26 -15.27 -7.33 13.13
N TYR A 27 -14.98 -6.19 13.76
CA TYR A 27 -15.45 -5.90 15.10
C TYR A 27 -16.99 -5.94 15.16
N GLY A 28 -17.53 -6.57 16.21
CA GLY A 28 -18.99 -6.74 16.34
C GLY A 28 -19.57 -7.88 15.50
N GLY A 29 -18.75 -8.73 14.88
CA GLY A 29 -19.22 -9.89 14.10
C GLY A 29 -19.76 -9.56 12.71
N TYR A 30 -19.54 -8.34 12.23
CA TYR A 30 -19.93 -7.97 10.86
C TYR A 30 -19.07 -8.70 9.83
N GLU A 31 -19.72 -9.20 8.78
CA GLU A 31 -19.07 -9.86 7.66
C GLU A 31 -18.72 -8.85 6.57
N TYR A 32 -17.46 -8.86 6.14
CA TYR A 32 -16.97 -8.02 5.04
C TYR A 32 -16.42 -8.87 3.91
N PRO A 33 -16.94 -8.71 2.67
CA PRO A 33 -16.31 -9.34 1.51
C PRO A 33 -14.89 -8.80 1.38
N SER A 34 -13.94 -9.70 1.19
CA SER A 34 -12.52 -9.34 1.10
C SER A 34 -11.85 -10.12 -0.02
N ILE A 35 -10.76 -9.57 -0.54
CA ILE A 35 -9.90 -10.21 -1.52
C ILE A 35 -8.55 -10.46 -0.85
N ARG A 36 -8.11 -11.71 -0.86
CA ARG A 36 -6.74 -12.06 -0.49
C ARG A 36 -5.89 -12.09 -1.74
N LEU A 37 -4.74 -11.44 -1.65
CA LEU A 37 -3.76 -11.29 -2.70
C LEU A 37 -2.52 -12.10 -2.35
N TYR A 38 -2.00 -12.83 -3.32
CA TYR A 38 -0.75 -13.57 -3.26
C TYR A 38 0.15 -13.04 -4.36
N VAL A 39 1.26 -12.42 -4.00
CA VAL A 39 2.25 -11.91 -4.94
C VAL A 39 3.51 -12.75 -4.82
N ARG A 40 3.75 -13.62 -5.81
CA ARG A 40 4.96 -14.43 -5.89
C ARG A 40 6.02 -13.68 -6.68
N PHE A 41 7.20 -13.59 -6.12
CA PHE A 41 8.33 -12.90 -6.75
C PHE A 41 9.63 -13.63 -6.41
N ARG A 42 10.68 -13.29 -7.18
CA ARG A 42 12.04 -13.80 -6.97
C ARG A 42 12.88 -12.75 -6.28
N ASP A 43 13.47 -13.14 -5.17
CA ASP A 43 14.48 -12.36 -4.48
C ASP A 43 15.88 -12.63 -5.03
N LYS A 44 16.77 -11.64 -4.93
CA LYS A 44 18.17 -11.78 -5.32
C LYS A 44 19.02 -12.06 -4.09
N PRO A 45 19.89 -13.11 -4.16
CA PRO A 45 20.80 -13.43 -3.08
C PRO A 45 21.93 -12.40 -2.93
N ASP A 46 22.75 -12.61 -1.94
CA ASP A 46 24.05 -11.96 -1.71
C ASP A 46 23.99 -10.55 -1.11
N LYS A 47 22.82 -9.98 -0.86
CA LYS A 47 22.65 -8.71 -0.17
C LYS A 47 21.28 -8.62 0.47
N ARG A 48 21.16 -7.82 1.51
CA ARG A 48 19.87 -7.48 2.09
C ARG A 48 19.05 -6.64 1.13
N ASN A 49 17.84 -7.09 0.82
CA ASN A 49 16.90 -6.42 -0.05
C ASN A 49 15.73 -5.84 0.74
N TYR A 50 15.22 -4.71 0.26
CA TYR A 50 14.12 -3.98 0.86
C TYR A 50 12.99 -3.84 -0.15
N TYR A 51 11.77 -4.10 0.28
CA TYR A 51 10.60 -4.14 -0.58
C TYR A 51 9.46 -3.29 -0.06
N ARG A 52 8.60 -2.86 -0.98
CA ARG A 52 7.32 -2.23 -0.67
C ARG A 52 6.23 -2.75 -1.60
N LEU A 53 5.14 -3.27 -1.00
CA LEU A 53 3.93 -3.68 -1.72
C LEU A 53 2.88 -2.59 -1.60
N ILE A 54 2.39 -2.12 -2.75
CA ILE A 54 1.31 -1.12 -2.84
C ILE A 54 0.18 -1.70 -3.68
N ILE A 55 -1.07 -1.50 -3.23
CA ILE A 55 -2.28 -1.86 -3.96
C ILE A 55 -3.03 -0.57 -4.21
N GLU A 56 -3.22 -0.23 -5.48
CA GLU A 56 -4.01 0.93 -5.90
C GLU A 56 -5.29 0.48 -6.60
N LYS A 57 -6.38 1.20 -6.40
CA LYS A 57 -7.65 0.99 -7.06
C LYS A 57 -7.87 2.09 -8.09
N GLN A 58 -8.28 1.72 -9.29
CA GLN A 58 -8.74 2.61 -10.33
C GLN A 58 -10.15 2.21 -10.76
N THR A 59 -11.10 3.13 -10.71
CA THR A 59 -12.46 2.88 -11.19
C THR A 59 -12.68 3.67 -12.48
N GLU A 60 -13.13 2.96 -13.49
CA GLU A 60 -13.49 3.52 -14.78
C GLU A 60 -15.01 3.46 -14.95
N PHE A 61 -15.62 4.60 -15.29
CA PHE A 61 -17.03 4.74 -15.62
C PHE A 61 -17.14 5.07 -17.09
N GLN A 62 -17.89 4.28 -17.84
CA GLN A 62 -18.14 4.47 -19.26
C GLN A 62 -19.62 4.72 -19.51
N LYS A 63 -19.95 5.80 -20.25
CA LYS A 63 -21.27 6.13 -20.72
C LYS A 63 -21.19 6.52 -22.20
N GLY A 64 -21.63 5.62 -23.10
CA GLY A 64 -21.43 5.79 -24.54
C GLY A 64 -19.93 5.91 -24.84
N ASP A 65 -19.53 6.98 -25.51
CA ASP A 65 -18.13 7.27 -25.85
C ASP A 65 -17.38 8.04 -24.76
N SER A 66 -18.07 8.43 -23.68
CA SER A 66 -17.46 9.18 -22.56
C SER A 66 -16.92 8.24 -21.51
N VAL A 67 -15.68 8.48 -21.11
CA VAL A 67 -14.99 7.72 -20.05
C VAL A 67 -14.53 8.67 -18.96
N ILE A 68 -14.86 8.35 -17.71
CA ILE A 68 -14.35 9.03 -16.52
C ILE A 68 -13.57 8.00 -15.70
N THR A 69 -12.33 8.35 -15.38
CA THR A 69 -11.47 7.52 -14.56
C THR A 69 -11.25 8.18 -13.20
N CYS A 70 -11.62 7.47 -12.15
CA CYS A 70 -11.36 7.87 -10.78
C CYS A 70 -10.31 6.93 -10.20
N SER A 71 -9.15 7.46 -9.88
CA SER A 71 -8.14 6.72 -9.15
C SER A 71 -8.29 7.03 -7.67
N SER A 72 -8.40 6.01 -6.84
CA SER A 72 -8.24 6.18 -5.40
C SER A 72 -6.75 6.33 -5.11
N MET A 73 -6.21 7.47 -5.54
CA MET A 73 -4.84 7.83 -5.28
C MET A 73 -4.76 8.51 -3.91
N TYR A 74 -4.87 7.76 -2.85
CA TYR A 74 -4.30 8.24 -1.61
C TYR A 74 -2.83 7.84 -1.55
N ARG A 75 -2.08 8.46 -2.44
CA ARG A 75 -0.62 8.54 -2.42
C ARG A 75 -0.12 9.50 -1.35
N SER A 76 -0.76 9.60 -0.24
CA SER A 76 -0.08 10.31 0.82
C SER A 76 0.73 9.29 1.58
N GLU A 77 2.01 9.28 1.37
CA GLU A 77 2.97 8.59 2.24
C GLU A 77 2.85 9.04 3.71
N LEU A 78 2.07 10.08 3.93
CA LEU A 78 1.77 10.71 5.20
C LEU A 78 0.36 10.42 5.74
N ASN A 79 -0.56 9.91 4.93
CA ASN A 79 -1.93 9.63 5.38
C ASN A 79 -2.12 8.19 5.88
N TYR A 80 -2.71 8.08 7.03
CA TYR A 80 -2.99 6.88 7.81
C TYR A 80 -4.02 5.94 7.21
N THR A 81 -4.89 6.45 6.38
CA THR A 81 -6.00 5.67 5.83
C THR A 81 -5.65 5.17 4.45
N ASP A 82 -5.17 3.95 4.38
CA ASP A 82 -5.33 3.15 3.20
C ASP A 82 -6.83 2.88 3.04
N TRP A 83 -7.48 3.66 2.18
CA TRP A 83 -8.93 3.60 1.96
C TRP A 83 -9.40 2.23 1.42
N LEU A 84 -8.48 1.42 0.93
CA LEU A 84 -8.76 0.03 0.56
C LEU A 84 -8.79 -0.89 1.78
N GLY A 85 -8.44 -0.39 2.97
CA GLY A 85 -8.33 -1.22 4.15
C GLY A 85 -7.39 -2.41 3.92
N VAL A 86 -6.22 -2.15 3.34
CA VAL A 86 -5.22 -3.20 3.10
C VAL A 86 -4.70 -3.72 4.42
N VAL A 87 -4.76 -5.02 4.58
CA VAL A 87 -4.18 -5.73 5.72
C VAL A 87 -3.01 -6.57 5.23
N TYR A 88 -1.86 -6.28 5.74
CA TYR A 88 -0.61 -6.97 5.44
C TYR A 88 -0.50 -8.20 6.34
N GLU A 89 -1.00 -9.36 5.85
CA GLU A 89 -1.17 -10.59 6.65
C GLU A 89 0.12 -11.40 6.81
N ASP A 90 1.10 -11.16 5.95
CA ASP A 90 2.31 -11.95 5.91
C ASP A 90 3.26 -11.63 7.08
N PRO A 91 3.92 -12.64 7.67
CA PRO A 91 4.91 -12.43 8.75
C PRO A 91 6.04 -11.48 8.39
N VAL A 92 6.43 -11.35 7.11
CA VAL A 92 7.50 -10.42 6.68
C VAL A 92 7.20 -8.97 7.02
N PHE A 93 5.94 -8.59 7.08
CA PHE A 93 5.53 -7.23 7.46
C PHE A 93 5.70 -6.95 8.95
N ARG A 94 5.73 -7.99 9.78
CA ARG A 94 5.87 -7.88 11.24
C ARG A 94 7.29 -7.59 11.68
N SER A 95 8.28 -8.09 10.94
CA SER A 95 9.71 -7.87 11.25
C SER A 95 10.09 -6.38 11.26
N THR A 96 9.25 -5.53 10.66
CA THR A 96 9.46 -4.09 10.59
C THR A 96 8.82 -3.30 11.74
N VAL A 97 8.08 -3.96 12.64
CA VAL A 97 7.35 -3.31 13.74
C VAL A 97 8.21 -3.34 15.00
N THR A 98 8.54 -2.15 15.50
CA THR A 98 9.33 -1.99 16.73
C THR A 98 8.51 -2.00 18.02
N ASN A 99 7.16 -1.89 17.90
CA ASN A 99 6.27 -1.86 19.06
C ASN A 99 5.12 -2.88 18.92
N PRO A 100 5.16 -4.02 19.63
CA PRO A 100 4.16 -5.08 19.50
C PRO A 100 2.76 -4.69 19.99
N VAL A 101 2.61 -3.66 20.81
CA VAL A 101 1.29 -3.18 21.27
C VAL A 101 0.54 -2.51 20.13
N ILE A 102 1.24 -1.81 19.25
CA ILE A 102 0.68 -1.12 18.10
C ILE A 102 0.33 -2.11 16.98
N GLU A 103 1.08 -3.20 16.87
CA GLU A 103 0.84 -4.27 15.91
C GLU A 103 -0.55 -4.91 16.08
N GLN A 104 -1.07 -4.96 17.31
CA GLN A 104 -2.40 -5.52 17.58
C GLN A 104 -3.54 -4.60 17.18
N LEU A 105 -3.30 -3.29 17.05
CA LEU A 105 -4.33 -2.30 16.81
C LEU A 105 -4.57 -2.03 15.32
N ASP A 106 -3.53 -2.18 14.49
CA ASP A 106 -3.66 -1.86 13.06
C ASP A 106 -2.61 -2.58 12.20
N GLY A 107 -3.03 -3.62 11.48
CA GLY A 107 -2.19 -4.33 10.48
C GLY A 107 -1.81 -3.46 9.26
N THR A 108 -2.22 -2.19 9.22
CA THR A 108 -1.92 -1.24 8.12
C THR A 108 -0.64 -0.45 8.35
N THR A 109 -0.06 -0.52 9.54
CA THR A 109 1.04 0.36 9.97
C THR A 109 2.35 0.17 9.23
N CYS A 110 2.60 -0.99 8.65
CA CYS A 110 3.86 -1.27 7.93
C CYS A 110 3.99 -0.55 6.58
N ARG A 111 2.92 0.07 6.07
CA ARG A 111 2.85 0.70 4.73
C ARG A 111 3.31 -0.21 3.59
N GLY A 112 3.17 -1.52 3.78
CA GLY A 112 3.60 -2.53 2.83
C GLY A 112 5.12 -2.71 2.73
N THR A 113 5.90 -2.16 3.66
CA THR A 113 7.36 -2.30 3.68
C THR A 113 7.80 -3.59 4.38
N PHE A 114 8.80 -4.28 3.82
CA PHE A 114 9.39 -5.49 4.39
C PHE A 114 10.81 -5.72 3.87
N THR A 115 11.50 -6.68 4.47
CA THR A 115 12.86 -7.11 4.09
C THR A 115 12.85 -8.58 3.72
N ASP A 116 13.95 -9.05 3.11
CA ASP A 116 14.17 -10.44 2.73
C ASP A 116 14.70 -11.34 3.87
N ASP A 117 14.77 -10.84 5.09
CA ASP A 117 15.35 -11.56 6.23
C ASP A 117 14.81 -13.01 6.41
N MET A 118 13.59 -13.29 5.90
CA MET A 118 12.94 -14.59 6.01
C MET A 118 13.12 -15.48 4.75
N PHE A 119 13.62 -14.93 3.63
CA PHE A 119 13.59 -15.65 2.35
C PHE A 119 14.78 -15.38 1.41
N ASP A 120 15.84 -14.76 1.89
CA ASP A 120 17.03 -14.35 1.14
C ASP A 120 17.39 -15.31 0.00
N GLY A 121 17.44 -14.78 -1.23
CA GLY A 121 17.77 -15.48 -2.46
C GLY A 121 16.74 -16.50 -2.95
N LYS A 122 15.49 -16.49 -2.45
CA LYS A 122 14.46 -17.47 -2.79
C LYS A 122 13.24 -16.84 -3.46
N ASP A 123 12.49 -17.67 -4.18
CA ASP A 123 11.13 -17.30 -4.56
C ASP A 123 10.28 -17.21 -3.28
N TYR A 124 9.56 -16.11 -3.13
CA TYR A 124 8.68 -15.88 -2.00
C TYR A 124 7.28 -15.46 -2.45
N THR A 125 6.27 -15.80 -1.66
CA THR A 125 4.89 -15.38 -1.90
C THR A 125 4.41 -14.56 -0.74
N VAL A 126 4.38 -13.23 -0.93
CA VAL A 126 3.85 -12.31 0.07
C VAL A 126 2.33 -12.28 0.02
N ARG A 127 1.71 -12.22 1.19
CA ARG A 127 0.27 -12.29 1.37
C ARG A 127 -0.27 -11.01 2.00
N SER A 128 -1.29 -10.46 1.36
CA SER A 128 -2.07 -9.35 1.89
C SER A 128 -3.55 -9.55 1.56
N SER A 129 -4.41 -8.72 2.13
CA SER A 129 -5.82 -8.71 1.75
C SER A 129 -6.37 -7.30 1.84
N PHE A 130 -7.42 -7.04 1.13
CA PHE A 130 -8.07 -5.74 1.12
C PHE A 130 -9.58 -5.88 0.94
N TRP A 131 -10.30 -4.84 1.34
CA TRP A 131 -11.73 -4.74 1.12
C TRP A 131 -11.97 -4.10 -0.25
N PRO A 132 -12.65 -4.79 -1.19
CA PRO A 132 -13.06 -4.19 -2.44
C PRO A 132 -14.14 -3.15 -2.16
N VAL A 133 -13.74 -1.89 -1.98
CA VAL A 133 -14.69 -0.79 -1.80
C VAL A 133 -15.53 -0.67 -3.06
N ASP A 134 -16.84 -0.82 -2.88
CA ASP A 134 -17.81 -0.67 -3.96
C ASP A 134 -17.93 0.80 -4.35
N SER A 135 -17.46 1.14 -5.53
CA SER A 135 -17.64 2.45 -6.15
C SER A 135 -18.39 2.30 -7.48
N SER A 136 -19.23 1.28 -7.58
CA SER A 136 -20.05 1.10 -8.77
C SER A 136 -21.11 2.18 -8.87
N PHE A 137 -21.24 2.75 -10.06
CA PHE A 137 -22.38 3.55 -10.44
C PHE A 137 -23.24 2.70 -11.39
N LYS A 138 -24.49 2.48 -11.01
CA LYS A 138 -25.48 1.86 -11.87
C LYS A 138 -26.51 2.92 -12.28
N GLY A 139 -26.17 3.71 -13.27
CA GLY A 139 -27.14 4.57 -13.96
C GLY A 139 -27.49 3.97 -15.32
N ASP A 140 -28.57 4.41 -15.92
CA ASP A 140 -28.94 4.01 -17.27
C ASP A 140 -27.76 4.19 -18.21
N SER A 141 -27.28 3.11 -18.80
CA SER A 141 -26.19 3.08 -19.77
C SER A 141 -24.79 3.38 -19.24
N VAL A 142 -24.52 3.27 -17.93
CA VAL A 142 -23.16 3.40 -17.38
C VAL A 142 -22.58 2.04 -17.05
N THR A 143 -21.40 1.74 -17.59
CA THR A 143 -20.61 0.56 -17.25
C THR A 143 -19.49 0.94 -16.29
N THR A 144 -19.35 0.19 -15.21
CA THR A 144 -18.27 0.41 -14.24
C THR A 144 -17.28 -0.74 -14.30
N THR A 145 -16.01 -0.40 -14.47
CA THR A 145 -14.89 -1.34 -14.45
C THR A 145 -13.91 -0.95 -13.35
N VAL A 146 -13.51 -1.89 -12.54
CA VAL A 146 -12.54 -1.67 -11.45
C VAL A 146 -11.27 -2.41 -11.74
N HIS A 147 -10.18 -1.69 -11.72
CA HIS A 147 -8.82 -2.19 -11.88
C HIS A 147 -8.08 -2.08 -10.54
N TYR A 148 -7.32 -3.10 -10.23
CA TYR A 148 -6.38 -3.08 -9.11
C TYR A 148 -4.96 -3.16 -9.66
N ASP A 149 -4.17 -2.16 -9.33
CA ASP A 149 -2.75 -2.07 -9.68
C ASP A 149 -1.92 -2.55 -8.50
N ILE A 150 -1.29 -3.70 -8.69
CA ILE A 150 -0.38 -4.27 -7.73
C ILE A 150 1.03 -3.83 -8.09
N ARG A 151 1.67 -3.11 -7.19
CA ARG A 151 3.02 -2.60 -7.36
C ARG A 151 3.92 -3.19 -6.30
N LEU A 152 4.85 -4.04 -6.72
CA LEU A 152 5.94 -4.51 -5.88
C LEU A 152 7.19 -3.71 -6.25
N MET A 153 7.72 -2.99 -5.28
CA MET A 153 8.90 -2.15 -5.45
C MET A 153 10.07 -2.77 -4.72
N ALA A 154 11.21 -2.92 -5.40
CA ALA A 154 12.49 -2.98 -4.73
C ALA A 154 12.87 -1.53 -4.39
N ILE A 155 13.19 -1.25 -3.14
CA ILE A 155 13.49 0.11 -2.65
C ILE A 155 14.88 0.17 -2.05
N SER A 156 15.51 1.33 -2.09
CA SER A 156 16.80 1.53 -1.46
C SER A 156 16.68 1.48 0.07
N GLU A 157 17.77 1.21 0.76
CA GLU A 157 17.82 1.18 2.22
C GLU A 157 17.41 2.53 2.82
N GLU A 158 17.80 3.63 2.21
CA GLU A 158 17.46 4.98 2.64
C GLU A 158 15.95 5.21 2.57
N TYR A 159 15.30 4.71 1.49
CA TYR A 159 13.86 4.82 1.37
C TYR A 159 13.14 3.97 2.42
N TYR A 160 13.60 2.76 2.64
CA TYR A 160 13.08 1.90 3.69
C TYR A 160 13.20 2.53 5.08
N ARG A 161 14.39 3.03 5.45
CA ARG A 161 14.62 3.72 6.73
C ARG A 161 13.71 4.93 6.91
N TYR A 162 13.55 5.73 5.86
CA TYR A 162 12.65 6.88 5.86
C TYR A 162 11.19 6.44 6.13
N LEU A 163 10.69 5.42 5.43
CA LEU A 163 9.33 4.92 5.62
C LEU A 163 9.10 4.36 7.03
N VAL A 164 10.10 3.68 7.60
CA VAL A 164 10.04 3.17 8.98
C VAL A 164 9.98 4.32 9.99
N VAL A 165 10.78 5.36 9.80
CA VAL A 165 10.78 6.53 10.71
C VAL A 165 9.45 7.26 10.62
N ILE A 166 8.94 7.55 9.41
CA ILE A 166 7.64 8.21 9.24
C ILE A 166 6.51 7.39 9.87
N ARG A 167 6.54 6.07 9.71
CA ARG A 167 5.57 5.20 10.35
C ARG A 167 5.59 5.34 11.87
N ASN A 168 6.78 5.26 12.48
CA ASN A 168 6.94 5.39 13.93
C ASN A 168 6.50 6.77 14.43
N PHE A 169 6.84 7.81 13.69
CA PHE A 169 6.39 9.18 13.94
C PHE A 169 4.87 9.29 13.93
N SER A 170 4.25 8.74 12.92
CA SER A 170 2.81 8.75 12.76
C SER A 170 2.08 8.08 13.93
N ILE A 171 2.62 7.01 14.46
CA ILE A 171 2.04 6.25 15.57
C ILE A 171 2.22 6.99 16.92
N SER A 172 3.34 7.68 17.07
CA SER A 172 3.70 8.37 18.33
C SER A 172 2.98 9.70 18.51
N LEU A 173 2.50 10.32 17.43
CA LEU A 173 2.14 11.73 17.42
C LEU A 173 0.66 12.04 17.65
N GLY A 174 -0.24 11.05 17.62
CA GLY A 174 -1.66 11.35 17.78
C GLY A 174 -1.89 12.17 19.05
N ASP A 175 -1.85 11.55 20.18
CA ASP A 175 -2.17 12.20 21.45
C ASP A 175 -0.92 12.54 22.27
N ALA A 176 0.11 11.69 22.27
CA ALA A 176 1.26 11.83 23.17
C ALA A 176 2.16 13.05 22.89
N TYR A 177 2.26 13.50 21.63
CA TYR A 177 3.02 14.72 21.28
C TYR A 177 2.28 15.99 21.68
N LEU A 178 0.96 16.01 21.50
CA LEU A 178 0.12 17.13 21.91
C LEU A 178 0.13 17.31 23.44
N ASP A 179 0.33 16.22 24.17
CA ASP A 179 0.43 16.21 25.63
C ASP A 179 1.86 16.49 26.13
N GLY A 180 2.83 16.70 25.23
CA GLY A 180 4.23 16.95 25.58
C GLY A 180 4.97 15.75 26.18
N LEU A 181 4.44 14.55 26.00
CA LEU A 181 4.95 13.31 26.62
C LEU A 181 6.01 12.60 25.77
N VAL A 182 6.21 13.02 24.52
CA VAL A 182 7.15 12.38 23.60
C VAL A 182 8.10 13.43 23.00
N GLU A 183 9.38 13.14 23.04
CA GLU A 183 10.39 13.96 22.35
C GLU A 183 10.19 13.88 20.82
N PRO A 184 10.43 14.98 20.08
CA PRO A 184 10.37 14.98 18.64
C PRO A 184 11.33 13.94 18.06
N THR A 185 10.80 12.94 17.35
CA THR A 185 11.63 11.97 16.67
C THR A 185 12.33 12.62 15.49
N ALA A 186 13.66 12.55 15.44
CA ALA A 186 14.43 13.05 14.33
C ALA A 186 14.01 12.32 13.04
N THR A 187 13.64 13.05 12.00
CA THR A 187 13.37 12.46 10.68
C THR A 187 14.69 11.94 10.09
N TYR A 188 14.60 10.77 9.44
CA TYR A 188 15.77 10.24 8.72
C TYR A 188 16.12 11.14 7.53
N THR A 189 17.41 11.44 7.38
CA THR A 189 17.95 12.15 6.22
C THR A 189 19.28 11.49 5.81
N ASN A 190 19.51 11.38 4.51
CA ASN A 190 20.82 11.07 3.91
C ASN A 190 21.34 12.26 3.06
N VAL A 191 20.80 13.47 3.30
CA VAL A 191 21.21 14.69 2.62
C VAL A 191 22.17 15.46 3.52
N GLU A 192 23.41 15.61 3.07
CA GLU A 192 24.41 16.44 3.75
C GLU A 192 24.12 17.93 3.53
N GLY A 193 24.10 18.70 4.60
CA GLY A 193 23.85 20.15 4.56
C GLY A 193 22.39 20.52 4.28
N GLY A 194 21.43 19.60 4.44
CA GLY A 194 20.01 19.82 4.21
C GLY A 194 19.12 18.79 4.90
N PHE A 195 17.83 18.84 4.57
CA PHE A 195 16.82 17.88 5.03
C PHE A 195 16.21 17.14 3.83
N GLY A 196 15.77 15.90 4.07
CA GLY A 196 15.10 15.07 3.08
C GLY A 196 15.87 13.79 2.78
N ILE A 197 15.43 13.08 1.74
CA ILE A 197 16.07 11.84 1.30
C ILE A 197 16.37 11.87 -0.19
N VAL A 198 17.49 11.28 -0.56
CA VAL A 198 17.78 10.79 -1.90
C VAL A 198 17.55 9.29 -1.87
N ALA A 199 16.61 8.79 -2.66
CA ALA A 199 16.18 7.40 -2.63
C ALA A 199 15.98 6.84 -4.03
N GLY A 200 16.16 5.52 -4.17
CA GLY A 200 15.97 4.80 -5.43
C GLY A 200 14.92 3.70 -5.29
N CYS A 201 14.21 3.41 -6.37
CA CYS A 201 13.35 2.25 -6.43
C CYS A 201 13.26 1.68 -7.85
N GLN A 202 12.93 0.39 -7.93
CA GLN A 202 12.56 -0.32 -9.14
C GLN A 202 11.15 -0.89 -8.97
N LEU A 203 10.30 -0.68 -9.96
CA LEU A 203 8.88 -1.02 -9.88
C LEU A 203 8.55 -2.21 -10.77
N ALA A 204 7.99 -3.26 -10.20
CA ALA A 204 7.25 -4.28 -10.91
C ALA A 204 5.75 -4.06 -10.73
N HIS A 205 5.01 -4.06 -11.84
CA HIS A 205 3.60 -3.74 -11.88
C HIS A 205 2.80 -4.88 -12.49
N ARG A 206 1.66 -5.19 -11.88
CA ARG A 206 0.63 -6.09 -12.41
C ARG A 206 -0.74 -5.47 -12.18
N ARG A 207 -1.61 -5.60 -13.18
CA ARG A 207 -3.00 -5.14 -13.11
C ARG A 207 -3.94 -6.32 -13.24
N PHE A 208 -4.98 -6.34 -12.44
CA PHE A 208 -6.13 -7.21 -12.67
C PHE A 208 -7.42 -6.39 -12.61
N THR A 209 -8.41 -6.88 -13.37
CA THR A 209 -9.70 -6.22 -13.51
C THR A 209 -10.75 -7.09 -12.85
N MET A 210 -11.64 -6.46 -12.08
CA MET A 210 -12.78 -7.14 -11.50
C MET A 210 -14.07 -6.56 -12.08
N PRO A 211 -14.97 -7.42 -12.60
CA PRO A 211 -16.31 -6.97 -12.93
C PRO A 211 -17.03 -6.60 -11.63
N PHE A 212 -17.70 -5.48 -11.66
CA PHE A 212 -18.44 -5.00 -10.51
C PHE A 212 -19.85 -5.59 -10.44
N GLY A 213 -20.32 -5.80 -9.19
CA GLY A 213 -21.67 -6.33 -8.93
C GLY A 213 -22.76 -5.25 -9.01
N ASP A 214 -24.02 -5.70 -8.89
CA ASP A 214 -25.25 -4.97 -9.17
C ASP A 214 -25.71 -3.99 -8.06
N LYS A 215 -24.83 -3.30 -7.34
CA LYS A 215 -25.26 -2.33 -6.33
C LYS A 215 -25.42 -0.92 -6.92
N GLU A 216 -26.51 -0.25 -6.56
CA GLU A 216 -26.75 1.15 -6.94
C GLU A 216 -25.69 2.07 -6.29
N PRO A 217 -25.17 3.05 -7.04
CA PRO A 217 -24.16 3.97 -6.55
C PRO A 217 -24.73 5.08 -5.69
N SER A 218 -23.91 5.58 -4.81
CA SER A 218 -24.23 6.75 -3.98
C SER A 218 -24.02 8.10 -4.66
N TRP A 219 -23.39 8.14 -5.86
CA TRP A 219 -23.08 9.37 -6.57
C TRP A 219 -23.00 9.15 -8.08
N ASN A 220 -23.24 10.18 -8.88
CA ASN A 220 -23.17 10.11 -10.34
C ASN A 220 -21.91 10.81 -10.86
N PRO A 221 -20.92 10.08 -11.43
CA PRO A 221 -19.68 10.67 -11.93
C PRO A 221 -19.90 11.60 -13.15
N PHE A 222 -21.06 11.49 -13.83
CA PHE A 222 -21.42 12.31 -14.98
C PHE A 222 -22.40 13.44 -14.64
N ALA A 223 -22.75 13.63 -13.35
CA ALA A 223 -23.59 14.75 -12.95
C ALA A 223 -22.78 16.05 -13.03
N VAL A 224 -23.38 17.05 -13.66
CA VAL A 224 -22.89 18.42 -13.58
C VAL A 224 -23.53 19.02 -12.32
N TYR A 225 -22.74 19.37 -11.36
CA TYR A 225 -23.18 20.10 -10.16
C TYR A 225 -22.99 21.59 -10.49
N ASP A 226 -24.10 22.34 -10.57
CA ASP A 226 -24.10 23.80 -10.72
C ASP A 226 -23.63 24.49 -9.43
#